data_011f80b3aca349c10eae9b403db9df2e
#
_entry.id   011f80b3aca349c10eae9b403db9df2e
#
_cell.length_a   1.000
_cell.length_b   1.000
_cell.length_c   1.000
_cell.angle_alpha   90.00
_cell.angle_beta   90.00
_cell.angle_gamma   90.00
#
_symmetry.space_group_name_H-M   'P 1'
#
loop_
_entity.id
_entity.type
_entity.pdbx_description
1 polymer ?
#
loop_
_entity_poly.entity_id
_entity_poly.type
_entity_poly.pdbx_seq_one_letter_code
_entity_poly.pdbx_strand_id
1 'polypeptide(L)'
;MDTKTMTYQASELLKKAGLRQSHQRIAILSYLMMHDIHPSAEDIYDALHREYPSMSLTTVYNTLKALSEAGAINLLRLENERAHFDFPKMQHAHFRCRCCGQIFDVPMVETATSCGNGFQVDSIEIYYQGTCPDCKDNKQ
;
A
#
# COMPACT_ATOMS: atom_id res chain seq x y z
N MET A 1 -1.50 -6.77 -13.26
CA MET A 1 -2.84 -7.10 -12.74
C MET A 1 -3.85 -6.26 -13.49
N ASP A 2 -4.87 -6.87 -14.07
CA ASP A 2 -5.85 -6.12 -14.84
C ASP A 2 -6.85 -5.38 -13.94
N THR A 3 -7.56 -4.44 -14.54
CA THR A 3 -8.51 -3.59 -13.82
C THR A 3 -9.64 -4.38 -13.18
N LYS A 4 -10.11 -5.43 -13.84
CA LYS A 4 -11.20 -6.26 -13.32
C LYS A 4 -10.80 -7.01 -12.07
N THR A 5 -9.62 -7.60 -12.09
CA THR A 5 -9.07 -8.33 -10.93
C THR A 5 -8.91 -7.39 -9.75
N MET A 6 -8.40 -6.19 -10.01
CA MET A 6 -8.19 -5.20 -8.96
C MET A 6 -9.50 -4.70 -8.37
N THR A 7 -10.49 -4.43 -9.22
CA THR A 7 -11.82 -4.02 -8.77
C THR A 7 -12.45 -5.10 -7.89
N TYR A 8 -12.32 -6.37 -8.29
CA TYR A 8 -12.81 -7.48 -7.50
C TYR A 8 -12.11 -7.57 -6.15
N GLN A 9 -10.79 -7.45 -6.14
CA GLN A 9 -10.02 -7.49 -4.89
C GLN A 9 -10.40 -6.35 -3.96
N ALA A 10 -10.55 -5.14 -4.50
CA ALA A 10 -10.96 -3.98 -3.71
C ALA A 10 -12.35 -4.20 -3.10
N SER A 11 -13.28 -4.73 -3.89
CA SER A 11 -14.63 -5.04 -3.41
C SER A 11 -14.61 -6.06 -2.27
N GLU A 12 -13.82 -7.12 -2.41
CA GLU A 12 -13.69 -8.14 -1.37
C GLU A 12 -13.05 -7.59 -0.09
N LEU A 13 -12.07 -6.72 -0.21
CA LEU A 13 -11.43 -6.10 0.94
C LEU A 13 -12.40 -5.18 1.69
N LEU A 14 -13.21 -4.41 0.96
CA LEU A 14 -14.26 -3.59 1.56
C LEU A 14 -15.26 -4.46 2.33
N LYS A 15 -15.66 -5.56 1.73
CA LYS A 15 -16.59 -6.50 2.35
C LYS A 15 -16.01 -7.07 3.65
N LYS A 16 -14.77 -7.51 3.63
CA LYS A 16 -14.07 -8.01 4.83
C LYS A 16 -13.98 -6.96 5.93
N ALA A 17 -13.80 -5.71 5.54
CA ALA A 17 -13.72 -4.59 6.47
C ALA A 17 -15.10 -4.16 7.00
N GLY A 18 -16.18 -4.78 6.52
CA GLY A 18 -17.53 -4.44 6.92
C GLY A 18 -18.02 -3.14 6.29
N LEU A 19 -17.43 -2.74 5.19
CA LEU A 19 -17.75 -1.49 4.52
C LEU A 19 -18.59 -1.72 3.27
N ARG A 20 -19.44 -0.74 2.97
CA ARG A 20 -20.29 -0.77 1.79
C ARG A 20 -19.45 -0.74 0.52
N GLN A 21 -19.76 -1.63 -0.41
CA GLN A 21 -19.04 -1.77 -1.68
C GLN A 21 -19.58 -0.80 -2.73
N SER A 22 -19.46 0.50 -2.48
CA SER A 22 -19.89 1.52 -3.45
C SER A 22 -18.83 1.70 -4.53
N HIS A 23 -19.24 2.19 -5.71
CA HIS A 23 -18.33 2.46 -6.81
C HIS A 23 -17.22 3.43 -6.39
N GLN A 24 -17.56 4.44 -5.61
CA GLN A 24 -16.60 5.44 -5.16
C GLN A 24 -15.57 4.84 -4.21
N ARG A 25 -16.00 4.01 -3.27
CA ARG A 25 -15.08 3.34 -2.34
C ARG A 25 -14.17 2.36 -3.05
N ILE A 26 -14.72 1.63 -4.02
CA ILE A 26 -13.91 0.72 -4.85
C ILE A 26 -12.87 1.52 -5.62
N ALA A 27 -13.25 2.67 -6.18
CA ALA A 27 -12.31 3.50 -6.92
C ALA A 27 -11.18 4.02 -6.04
N ILE A 28 -11.50 4.46 -4.82
CA ILE A 28 -10.51 4.97 -3.88
C ILE A 28 -9.52 3.88 -3.48
N LEU A 29 -10.03 2.71 -3.10
CA LEU A 29 -9.17 1.60 -2.70
C LEU A 29 -8.34 1.07 -3.87
N SER A 30 -8.95 0.97 -5.05
CA SER A 30 -8.24 0.55 -6.26
C SER A 30 -7.11 1.50 -6.60
N TYR A 31 -7.33 2.80 -6.43
CA TYR A 31 -6.29 3.80 -6.66
C TYR A 31 -5.08 3.55 -5.76
N LEU A 32 -5.31 3.30 -4.48
CA LEU A 32 -4.24 3.00 -3.54
C LEU A 32 -3.51 1.70 -3.89
N MET A 33 -4.25 0.70 -4.35
CA MET A 33 -3.66 -0.59 -4.73
C MET A 33 -2.81 -0.51 -5.99
N MET A 34 -3.19 0.36 -6.93
CA MET A 34 -2.51 0.50 -8.21
C MET A 34 -1.24 1.32 -8.14
N HIS A 35 -1.17 2.26 -7.21
CA HIS A 35 -0.08 3.23 -7.17
C HIS A 35 0.82 3.00 -5.98
N ASP A 36 2.11 2.93 -6.25
CA ASP A 36 3.14 2.75 -5.22
C ASP A 36 3.56 4.11 -4.66
N ILE A 37 2.57 4.85 -4.20
CA ILE A 37 2.75 6.19 -3.67
C ILE A 37 2.01 6.29 -2.33
N HIS A 38 2.31 7.35 -1.59
CA HIS A 38 1.65 7.62 -0.32
C HIS A 38 0.79 8.88 -0.46
N PRO A 39 -0.38 8.78 -1.10
CA PRO A 39 -1.19 9.96 -1.37
C PRO A 39 -1.91 10.46 -0.13
N SER A 40 -2.16 11.77 -0.11
CA SER A 40 -3.12 12.37 0.82
C SER A 40 -4.54 12.19 0.29
N ALA A 41 -5.53 12.54 1.10
CA ALA A 41 -6.92 12.52 0.66
C ALA A 41 -7.13 13.46 -0.52
N GLU A 42 -6.51 14.63 -0.47
CA GLU A 42 -6.61 15.62 -1.54
C GLU A 42 -6.01 15.10 -2.84
N ASP A 43 -4.89 14.39 -2.76
CA ASP A 43 -4.25 13.79 -3.94
C ASP A 43 -5.19 12.78 -4.60
N ILE A 44 -5.85 11.95 -3.82
CA ILE A 44 -6.79 10.96 -4.32
C ILE A 44 -8.00 11.64 -4.95
N TYR A 45 -8.52 12.66 -4.28
CA TYR A 45 -9.64 13.44 -4.80
C TYR A 45 -9.29 14.07 -6.14
N ASP A 46 -8.15 14.71 -6.25
CA ASP A 46 -7.70 15.36 -7.49
C ASP A 46 -7.55 14.34 -8.62
N ALA A 47 -7.11 13.14 -8.30
CA ALA A 47 -6.91 12.09 -9.30
C ALA A 47 -8.24 11.50 -9.79
N LEU A 48 -9.25 11.41 -8.93
CA LEU A 48 -10.46 10.65 -9.22
C LEU A 48 -11.69 11.49 -9.55
N HIS A 49 -11.74 12.76 -9.14
CA HIS A 49 -12.98 13.53 -9.25
C HIS A 49 -13.44 13.78 -10.69
N ARG A 50 -12.54 13.73 -11.67
CA ARG A 50 -12.92 13.89 -13.09
C ARG A 50 -13.76 12.72 -13.56
N GLU A 51 -13.35 11.51 -13.17
CA GLU A 51 -14.05 10.28 -13.53
C GLU A 51 -15.30 10.06 -12.68
N TYR A 52 -15.28 10.59 -11.46
CA TYR A 52 -16.37 10.45 -10.51
C TYR A 52 -16.83 11.84 -10.04
N PRO A 53 -17.60 12.56 -10.88
CA PRO A 53 -17.94 13.96 -10.56
C PRO A 53 -18.75 14.14 -9.27
N SER A 54 -19.48 13.12 -8.83
CA SER A 54 -20.26 13.19 -7.60
C SER A 54 -19.43 12.89 -6.36
N MET A 55 -18.16 12.48 -6.53
CA MET A 55 -17.28 12.23 -5.41
C MET A 55 -16.87 13.54 -4.75
N SER A 56 -17.08 13.66 -3.45
CA SER A 56 -16.65 14.81 -2.68
C SER A 56 -15.36 14.49 -1.92
N LEU A 57 -14.66 15.54 -1.52
CA LEU A 57 -13.48 15.36 -0.66
C LEU A 57 -13.87 14.72 0.67
N THR A 58 -15.05 15.05 1.19
CA THR A 58 -15.58 14.43 2.41
C THR A 58 -15.75 12.93 2.24
N THR A 59 -16.27 12.49 1.09
CA THR A 59 -16.41 11.05 0.80
C THR A 59 -15.04 10.36 0.81
N VAL A 60 -14.03 11.00 0.23
CA VAL A 60 -12.66 10.46 0.23
C VAL A 60 -12.15 10.32 1.66
N TYR A 61 -12.26 11.38 2.46
CA TYR A 61 -11.83 11.34 3.87
C TYR A 61 -12.54 10.26 4.67
N ASN A 62 -13.86 10.18 4.54
CA ASN A 62 -14.64 9.19 5.29
C ASN A 62 -14.29 7.77 4.90
N THR A 63 -14.05 7.54 3.61
CA THR A 63 -13.65 6.22 3.11
C THR A 63 -12.28 5.83 3.64
N LEU A 64 -11.30 6.74 3.55
CA LEU A 64 -9.94 6.49 4.03
C LEU A 64 -9.92 6.25 5.53
N LYS A 65 -10.69 7.03 6.28
CA LYS A 65 -10.81 6.85 7.72
C LYS A 65 -11.36 5.48 8.06
N ALA A 66 -12.45 5.08 7.41
CA ALA A 66 -13.07 3.78 7.66
C ALA A 66 -12.13 2.63 7.29
N LEU A 67 -11.42 2.74 6.17
CA LEU A 67 -10.45 1.74 5.76
C LEU A 67 -9.26 1.64 6.73
N SER A 68 -8.79 2.78 7.23
CA SER A 68 -7.70 2.81 8.22
C SER A 68 -8.11 2.18 9.54
N GLU A 69 -9.31 2.50 10.02
CA GLU A 69 -9.84 1.96 11.26
C GLU A 69 -10.06 0.45 11.16
N ALA A 70 -10.42 -0.03 9.97
CA ALA A 70 -10.60 -1.46 9.72
C ALA A 70 -9.28 -2.20 9.50
N GLY A 71 -8.16 -1.49 9.43
CA GLY A 71 -6.85 -2.08 9.20
C GLY A 71 -6.57 -2.46 7.76
N ALA A 72 -7.40 -2.01 6.81
CA ALA A 72 -7.23 -2.32 5.39
C ALA A 72 -6.15 -1.49 4.73
N ILE A 73 -5.90 -0.29 5.24
CA ILE A 73 -4.85 0.59 4.75
C ILE A 73 -4.09 1.19 5.94
N ASN A 74 -2.90 1.68 5.68
CA ASN A 74 -2.08 2.33 6.69
C ASN A 74 -2.24 3.84 6.61
N LEU A 75 -2.32 4.47 7.78
CA LEU A 75 -2.30 5.92 7.92
C LEU A 75 -0.88 6.33 8.33
N LEU A 76 -0.25 7.18 7.52
CA LEU A 76 1.09 7.68 7.77
C LEU A 76 1.01 9.16 8.10
N ARG A 77 1.51 9.53 9.27
CA ARG A 77 1.62 10.93 9.67
C ARG A 77 3.09 11.28 9.82
N LEU A 78 3.58 12.08 8.89
CA LEU A 78 4.90 12.65 9.00
C LEU A 78 4.78 13.99 9.74
N GLU A 79 5.86 14.41 10.39
CA GLU A 79 5.84 15.59 11.25
C GLU A 79 5.18 16.82 10.59
N ASN A 80 4.15 17.35 11.25
CA ASN A 80 3.43 18.58 10.83
C ASN A 80 2.80 18.53 9.45
N GLU A 81 2.65 17.34 8.88
CA GLU A 81 2.11 17.19 7.55
C GLU A 81 0.74 16.54 7.54
N ARG A 82 0.11 16.62 6.37
CA ARG A 82 -1.17 15.96 6.12
C ARG A 82 -1.04 14.48 6.30
N ALA A 83 -2.13 13.85 6.67
CA ALA A 83 -2.18 12.38 6.68
C ALA A 83 -1.99 11.84 5.27
N HIS A 84 -1.12 10.87 5.14
CA HIS A 84 -0.89 10.12 3.92
C HIS A 84 -1.34 8.68 4.14
N PHE A 85 -1.71 8.03 3.06
CA PHE A 85 -2.29 6.70 3.14
C PHE A 85 -1.51 5.74 2.25
N ASP A 86 -1.45 4.51 2.68
CA ASP A 86 -0.67 3.47 2.00
C ASP A 86 -1.43 2.16 2.05
N PHE A 87 -1.56 1.52 0.90
CA PHE A 87 -2.09 0.17 0.86
C PHE A 87 -0.96 -0.78 1.25
N PRO A 88 -1.16 -1.61 2.30
CA PRO A 88 -0.13 -2.56 2.68
C PRO A 88 0.03 -3.59 1.57
N LYS A 89 1.05 -3.44 0.77
CA LYS A 89 1.38 -4.44 -0.22
C LYS A 89 1.74 -5.72 0.48
N MET A 90 1.47 -6.83 -0.18
CA MET A 90 1.94 -8.11 0.29
C MET A 90 3.38 -7.94 0.72
N GLN A 91 3.67 -8.39 1.92
CA GLN A 91 4.97 -8.25 2.54
C GLN A 91 6.06 -8.50 1.52
N HIS A 92 6.78 -7.46 1.16
CA HIS A 92 7.93 -7.57 0.29
C HIS A 92 9.16 -7.13 1.07
N ALA A 93 10.29 -7.74 0.75
CA ALA A 93 11.56 -7.32 1.29
C ALA A 93 12.22 -6.36 0.31
N HIS A 94 13.17 -5.61 0.81
CA HIS A 94 13.97 -4.71 -0.03
C HIS A 94 15.35 -5.33 -0.22
N PHE A 95 15.86 -5.24 -1.43
CA PHE A 95 17.21 -5.67 -1.73
C PHE A 95 18.03 -4.47 -2.21
N ARG A 96 19.13 -4.20 -1.52
CA ARG A 96 20.04 -3.11 -1.90
C ARG A 96 21.28 -3.71 -2.54
N CYS A 97 21.56 -3.32 -3.79
CA CYS A 97 22.76 -3.71 -4.48
C CYS A 97 23.93 -2.83 -4.07
N ARG A 98 25.00 -3.42 -3.61
CA ARG A 98 26.21 -2.69 -3.22
C ARG A 98 26.95 -2.10 -4.42
N CYS A 99 26.81 -2.73 -5.59
CA CYS A 99 27.54 -2.31 -6.79
C CYS A 99 26.88 -1.10 -7.47
N CYS A 100 25.60 -1.21 -7.79
CA CYS A 100 24.90 -0.16 -8.50
C CYS A 100 24.09 0.77 -7.60
N GLY A 101 23.91 0.41 -6.32
CA GLY A 101 23.19 1.23 -5.36
C GLY A 101 21.68 1.19 -5.50
N GLN A 102 21.14 0.45 -6.45
CA GLN A 102 19.71 0.36 -6.64
C GLN A 102 19.03 -0.45 -5.55
N ILE A 103 17.78 -0.09 -5.27
CA ILE A 103 16.94 -0.82 -4.33
C ILE A 103 15.84 -1.51 -5.13
N PHE A 104 15.70 -2.81 -4.89
CA PHE A 104 14.71 -3.65 -5.55
C PHE A 104 13.70 -4.16 -4.54
N ASP A 105 12.45 -4.29 -4.97
CA ASP A 105 11.46 -5.01 -4.19
C ASP A 105 11.55 -6.49 -4.56
N VAL A 106 11.73 -7.33 -3.56
CA VAL A 106 11.86 -8.77 -3.77
C VAL A 106 10.81 -9.49 -2.93
N PRO A 107 10.34 -10.67 -3.38
CA PRO A 107 9.34 -11.41 -2.62
C PRO A 107 9.90 -11.82 -1.26
N MET A 108 9.07 -11.67 -0.22
CA MET A 108 9.40 -12.23 1.08
C MET A 108 9.12 -13.72 1.10
N VAL A 109 10.11 -14.46 1.51
CA VAL A 109 9.92 -15.86 1.89
C VAL A 109 9.34 -15.86 3.31
N GLU A 110 8.57 -16.87 3.66
CA GLU A 110 7.90 -16.97 4.95
C GLU A 110 8.76 -16.45 6.10
N THR A 111 8.20 -15.48 6.83
CA THR A 111 8.82 -14.99 8.05
C THR A 111 7.93 -15.30 9.24
N ALA A 112 8.55 -15.47 10.39
CA ALA A 112 7.80 -15.61 11.62
C ALA A 112 6.99 -14.34 11.88
N THR A 113 5.72 -14.51 12.20
CA THR A 113 4.83 -13.38 12.52
C THR A 113 4.95 -12.97 13.98
N SER A 114 5.73 -13.68 14.75
CA SER A 114 5.91 -13.44 16.18
C SER A 114 7.39 -13.41 16.51
N CYS A 115 7.80 -12.46 17.33
CA CYS A 115 9.18 -12.39 17.81
C CYS A 115 9.34 -12.91 19.24
N GLY A 116 8.33 -13.59 19.78
CA GLY A 116 8.43 -14.29 21.05
C GLY A 116 7.58 -13.68 22.17
N ASN A 117 7.86 -14.14 23.37
CA ASN A 117 7.09 -13.98 24.58
C ASN A 117 6.50 -12.58 24.84
N GLY A 118 5.22 -12.42 24.56
CA GLY A 118 4.49 -11.22 24.93
C GLY A 118 4.72 -10.00 24.07
N PHE A 119 5.57 -10.10 23.03
CA PHE A 119 5.79 -9.00 22.12
C PHE A 119 4.69 -8.93 21.07
N GLN A 120 4.15 -7.75 20.87
CA GLN A 120 3.18 -7.49 19.81
C GLN A 120 3.93 -6.84 18.65
N VAL A 121 3.87 -7.47 17.48
CA VAL A 121 4.57 -6.98 16.29
C VAL A 121 3.62 -6.14 15.46
N ASP A 122 3.97 -4.87 15.27
CA ASP A 122 3.19 -3.96 14.44
C ASP A 122 3.66 -3.97 12.98
N SER A 123 4.95 -4.16 12.77
CA SER A 123 5.49 -4.21 11.41
C SER A 123 6.76 -5.04 11.35
N ILE A 124 7.06 -5.54 10.15
CA ILE A 124 8.30 -6.26 9.88
C ILE A 124 8.91 -5.66 8.63
N GLU A 125 10.18 -5.28 8.72
CA GLU A 125 10.94 -4.78 7.58
C GLU A 125 12.15 -5.66 7.38
N ILE A 126 12.36 -6.12 6.15
CA ILE A 126 13.49 -6.96 5.80
C ILE A 126 14.29 -6.31 4.69
N TYR A 127 15.58 -6.16 4.93
CA TYR A 127 16.51 -5.61 3.97
C TYR A 127 17.60 -6.63 3.67
N TYR A 128 17.72 -6.97 2.39
CA TYR A 128 18.85 -7.77 1.92
C TYR A 128 19.89 -6.83 1.33
N GLN A 129 21.14 -7.16 1.50
CA GLN A 129 22.26 -6.45 0.89
C GLN A 129 23.13 -7.43 0.14
N GLY A 130 23.56 -7.07 -1.04
CA GLY A 130 24.40 -7.95 -1.84
C GLY A 130 24.59 -7.39 -3.25
N THR A 131 24.58 -8.27 -4.22
CA THR A 131 24.79 -7.92 -5.63
C THR A 131 23.56 -8.34 -6.42
N CYS A 132 22.99 -7.41 -7.19
CA CYS A 132 21.84 -7.70 -8.01
C CYS A 132 22.23 -8.60 -9.21
N PRO A 133 21.23 -9.21 -9.90
CA PRO A 133 21.54 -10.10 -11.02
C PRO A 133 22.40 -9.47 -12.11
N ASP A 134 22.13 -8.21 -12.45
CA ASP A 134 22.89 -7.51 -13.49
C ASP A 134 24.35 -7.30 -13.09
N CYS A 135 24.59 -6.87 -11.85
CA CYS A 135 25.96 -6.67 -11.36
C CYS A 135 26.69 -7.98 -11.13
N LYS A 136 25.97 -9.02 -10.76
CA LYS A 136 26.55 -10.35 -10.58
C LYS A 136 27.09 -10.90 -11.90
N ASP A 137 26.34 -10.70 -12.98
CA ASP A 137 26.72 -11.18 -14.31
C ASP A 137 27.81 -10.32 -14.94
N ASN A 138 27.90 -9.05 -14.54
CA ASN A 138 28.92 -8.11 -15.02
C ASN A 138 30.09 -8.00 -14.03
N LYS A 139 30.67 -9.13 -13.68
CA LYS A 139 31.82 -9.13 -12.79
C LYS A 139 33.00 -8.38 -13.41
N GLN A 140 33.37 -7.31 -12.80
CA GLN A 140 34.63 -6.66 -13.08
C GLN A 140 35.41 -6.50 -11.78
#